data_eebe39a9eff4248ffc352a45b594a7b2
#
_entry.id   eebe39a9eff4248ffc352a45b594a7b2
#
_cell.length_a   1.000
_cell.length_b   1.000
_cell.length_c   1.000
_cell.angle_alpha   90.00
_cell.angle_beta   90.00
_cell.angle_gamma   90.00
#
_symmetry.space_group_name_H-M   'P 1'
#
loop_
_entity.id
_entity.type
_entity.pdbx_description
1 polymer ?
#
loop_
_entity_poly.entity_id
_entity_poly.type
_entity_poly.pdbx_seq_one_letter_code
_entity_poly.pdbx_strand_id
1 'polypeptide(L)'
;FLMRGKKDDAHDERAAAEKAHAAKHGVEMPEHKDEQIGRTIGIGSIGFALISVLIAFGSGMYHHMSVGWLIAFMFYAAFAAFVHEMIVGLAAMHSGWFPAFAVALITLLVGILIGFPPEALAMLCGFAAATGPAFADMGYDLKAGWILRGNGKNPAFELDGRRQQFLAASMAFLIAIPVVAFVYQDFFSQGLVPPVAKVYIAAIQAGVSFDIAKSLLIWAIPGALIQFIGGPSRQMGVLLATGLLINNPMAGWAVLIGLGIRIAVLK
;
A
#
# COMPACT_ATOMS: atom_id res chain seq x y z
N PHE A 1 -21.24 21.00 -9.54
CA PHE A 1 -22.62 20.76 -9.04
C PHE A 1 -23.28 19.58 -9.78
N LEU A 2 -23.16 19.47 -11.11
CA LEU A 2 -23.77 18.38 -11.92
C LEU A 2 -23.14 16.98 -11.74
N MET A 3 -21.92 16.87 -11.21
CA MET A 3 -21.27 15.58 -10.93
C MET A 3 -21.63 15.00 -9.55
N ARG A 4 -22.15 15.79 -8.62
CA ARG A 4 -22.50 15.35 -7.28
C ARG A 4 -23.78 14.50 -7.28
N GLY A 5 -24.83 14.92 -8.01
CA GLY A 5 -26.07 14.15 -8.11
C GLY A 5 -25.89 12.76 -8.75
N LYS A 6 -25.08 12.66 -9.82
CA LYS A 6 -24.82 11.37 -10.48
C LYS A 6 -24.00 10.38 -9.64
N LYS A 7 -23.20 10.87 -8.68
CA LYS A 7 -22.46 10.02 -7.75
C LYS A 7 -23.34 9.51 -6.61
N ASP A 8 -24.23 10.33 -6.12
CA ASP A 8 -25.17 9.96 -5.06
C ASP A 8 -26.16 8.90 -5.58
N ASP A 9 -26.71 9.08 -6.80
CA ASP A 9 -27.59 8.09 -7.43
C ASP A 9 -26.90 6.74 -7.65
N ALA A 10 -25.65 6.72 -8.12
CA ALA A 10 -24.90 5.48 -8.33
C ALA A 10 -24.50 4.78 -7.02
N HIS A 11 -24.33 5.54 -5.94
CA HIS A 11 -24.07 4.99 -4.60
C HIS A 11 -25.34 4.37 -4.02
N ASP A 12 -26.47 5.03 -4.17
CA ASP A 12 -27.78 4.55 -3.71
C ASP A 12 -28.24 3.33 -4.49
N GLU A 13 -28.02 3.28 -5.82
CA GLU A 13 -28.28 2.11 -6.64
C GLU A 13 -27.44 0.89 -6.23
N ARG A 14 -26.15 1.09 -5.93
CA ARG A 14 -25.27 0.03 -5.44
C ARG A 14 -25.68 -0.46 -4.06
N ALA A 15 -25.99 0.45 -3.14
CA ALA A 15 -26.47 0.09 -1.80
C ALA A 15 -27.80 -0.66 -1.85
N ALA A 16 -28.71 -0.24 -2.75
CA ALA A 16 -29.97 -0.93 -2.98
C ALA A 16 -29.78 -2.33 -3.61
N ALA A 17 -28.85 -2.46 -4.57
CA ALA A 17 -28.51 -3.74 -5.17
C ALA A 17 -27.85 -4.70 -4.17
N GLU A 18 -27.00 -4.18 -3.29
CA GLU A 18 -26.33 -4.96 -2.24
C GLU A 18 -27.33 -5.41 -1.17
N LYS A 19 -28.26 -4.55 -0.77
CA LYS A 19 -29.37 -4.91 0.12
C LYS A 19 -30.30 -5.95 -0.51
N ALA A 20 -30.63 -5.79 -1.79
CA ALA A 20 -31.45 -6.75 -2.52
C ALA A 20 -30.75 -8.11 -2.66
N HIS A 21 -29.45 -8.12 -2.91
CA HIS A 21 -28.64 -9.34 -2.95
C HIS A 21 -28.57 -10.02 -1.58
N ALA A 22 -28.36 -9.26 -0.52
CA ALA A 22 -28.36 -9.75 0.86
C ALA A 22 -29.71 -10.37 1.25
N ALA A 23 -30.80 -9.66 0.96
CA ALA A 23 -32.18 -10.15 1.20
C ALA A 23 -32.48 -11.43 0.43
N LYS A 24 -32.06 -11.51 -0.86
CA LYS A 24 -32.24 -12.70 -1.69
C LYS A 24 -31.51 -13.95 -1.18
N HIS A 25 -30.42 -13.75 -0.45
CA HIS A 25 -29.60 -14.84 0.09
C HIS A 25 -29.77 -15.05 1.59
N GLY A 26 -30.72 -14.34 2.24
CA GLY A 26 -30.98 -14.45 3.67
C GLY A 26 -29.80 -14.02 4.55
N VAL A 27 -28.99 -13.06 4.05
CA VAL A 27 -27.84 -12.51 4.76
C VAL A 27 -28.31 -11.29 5.53
N GLU A 28 -28.28 -11.34 6.86
CA GLU A 28 -28.39 -10.12 7.66
C GLU A 28 -27.12 -9.28 7.49
N MET A 29 -27.27 -8.12 6.87
CA MET A 29 -26.19 -7.13 6.82
C MET A 29 -25.95 -6.62 8.22
N PRO A 30 -24.74 -6.74 8.77
CA PRO A 30 -24.45 -6.15 10.07
C PRO A 30 -24.62 -4.63 9.98
N GLU A 31 -25.54 -4.06 10.76
CA GLU A 31 -25.61 -2.61 10.94
C GLU A 31 -24.33 -2.16 11.64
N HIS A 32 -23.38 -1.67 10.84
CA HIS A 32 -22.23 -0.98 11.38
C HIS A 32 -22.69 0.39 11.87
N LYS A 33 -22.82 0.53 13.18
CA LYS A 33 -23.10 1.82 13.80
C LYS A 33 -21.89 2.73 13.56
N ASP A 34 -22.12 3.95 13.10
CA ASP A 34 -21.08 4.97 12.85
C ASP A 34 -20.14 5.16 14.05
N GLU A 35 -20.68 4.99 15.27
CA GLU A 35 -19.92 5.02 16.51
C GLU A 35 -18.83 3.91 16.59
N GLN A 36 -19.13 2.71 16.10
CA GLN A 36 -18.15 1.60 16.07
C GLN A 36 -17.03 1.87 15.08
N ILE A 37 -17.36 2.44 13.92
CA ILE A 37 -16.39 2.81 12.90
C ILE A 37 -15.47 3.91 13.45
N GLY A 38 -16.02 4.97 14.02
CA GLY A 38 -15.25 6.04 14.62
C GLY A 38 -14.31 5.57 15.74
N ARG A 39 -14.78 4.68 16.61
CA ARG A 39 -13.95 4.07 17.66
C ARG A 39 -12.78 3.24 17.06
N THR A 40 -13.05 2.44 16.03
CA THR A 40 -12.03 1.60 15.39
C THR A 40 -10.96 2.46 14.71
N ILE A 41 -11.37 3.51 13.99
CA ILE A 41 -10.44 4.49 13.39
C ILE A 41 -9.59 5.16 14.48
N GLY A 42 -10.19 5.57 15.59
CA GLY A 42 -9.47 6.17 16.70
C GLY A 42 -8.41 5.23 17.30
N ILE A 43 -8.76 3.97 17.54
CA ILE A 43 -7.82 2.96 18.04
C ILE A 43 -6.68 2.72 17.04
N GLY A 44 -6.98 2.60 15.74
CA GLY A 44 -5.99 2.46 14.67
C GLY A 44 -5.04 3.65 14.60
N SER A 45 -5.57 4.88 14.70
CA SER A 45 -4.76 6.10 14.71
C SER A 45 -3.79 6.16 15.91
N ILE A 46 -4.25 5.75 17.10
CA ILE A 46 -3.38 5.63 18.28
C ILE A 46 -2.30 4.56 18.02
N GLY A 47 -2.66 3.43 17.39
CA GLY A 47 -1.71 2.40 17.00
C GLY A 47 -0.60 2.94 16.09
N PHE A 48 -0.93 3.71 15.06
CA PHE A 48 0.07 4.35 14.19
C PHE A 48 0.94 5.36 14.94
N ALA A 49 0.36 6.13 15.86
CA ALA A 49 1.14 7.05 16.70
C ALA A 49 2.16 6.28 17.58
N LEU A 50 1.74 5.19 18.22
CA LEU A 50 2.63 4.35 19.02
C LEU A 50 3.75 3.72 18.17
N ILE A 51 3.42 3.21 16.99
CA ILE A 51 4.41 2.64 16.07
C ILE A 51 5.39 3.71 15.60
N SER A 52 4.93 4.92 15.29
CA SER A 52 5.83 6.02 14.89
C SER A 52 6.80 6.42 16.00
N VAL A 53 6.36 6.38 17.25
CA VAL A 53 7.23 6.56 18.43
C VAL A 53 8.25 5.42 18.53
N LEU A 54 7.83 4.17 18.39
CA LEU A 54 8.73 3.01 18.42
C LEU A 54 9.77 3.07 17.31
N ILE A 55 9.38 3.49 16.10
CA ILE A 55 10.31 3.70 14.98
C ILE A 55 11.31 4.80 15.33
N ALA A 56 10.85 5.95 15.81
CA ALA A 56 11.71 7.09 16.14
C ALA A 56 12.77 6.76 17.19
N PHE A 57 12.38 6.05 18.23
CA PHE A 57 13.31 5.66 19.31
C PHE A 57 14.08 4.38 18.98
N GLY A 58 13.45 3.38 18.38
CA GLY A 58 14.09 2.10 18.05
C GLY A 58 15.14 2.21 16.95
N SER A 59 15.01 3.18 16.03
CA SER A 59 16.03 3.48 15.02
C SER A 59 17.14 4.43 15.51
N GLY A 60 17.06 4.94 16.74
CA GLY A 60 18.05 5.86 17.28
C GLY A 60 18.00 7.28 16.70
N MET A 61 16.90 7.67 16.04
CA MET A 61 16.77 9.01 15.42
C MET A 61 16.94 10.16 16.42
N TYR A 62 16.67 9.93 17.71
CA TYR A 62 16.87 10.93 18.76
C TYR A 62 18.34 11.35 18.92
N HIS A 63 19.31 10.59 18.39
CA HIS A 63 20.72 10.99 18.35
C HIS A 63 21.04 11.94 17.18
N HIS A 64 20.23 11.96 16.14
CA HIS A 64 20.50 12.66 14.89
C HIS A 64 19.54 13.84 14.63
N MET A 65 18.49 13.97 15.43
CA MET A 65 17.45 14.99 15.25
C MET A 65 17.22 15.77 16.55
N SER A 66 16.93 17.07 16.43
CA SER A 66 16.47 17.82 17.59
C SER A 66 15.09 17.34 18.04
N VAL A 67 14.74 17.57 19.30
CA VAL A 67 13.45 17.13 19.88
C VAL A 67 12.25 17.63 19.07
N GLY A 68 12.30 18.88 18.58
CA GLY A 68 11.23 19.43 17.73
C GLY A 68 11.06 18.68 16.42
N TRP A 69 12.15 18.35 15.75
CA TRP A 69 12.14 17.55 14.52
C TRP A 69 11.69 16.11 14.76
N LEU A 70 12.07 15.51 15.88
CA LEU A 70 11.65 14.18 16.26
C LEU A 70 10.13 14.10 16.48
N ILE A 71 9.57 15.10 17.17
CA ILE A 71 8.13 15.23 17.37
C ILE A 71 7.42 15.43 16.02
N ALA A 72 7.92 16.33 15.17
CA ALA A 72 7.37 16.54 13.83
C ALA A 72 7.38 15.26 12.99
N PHE A 73 8.46 14.49 13.04
CA PHE A 73 8.56 13.19 12.38
C PHE A 73 7.51 12.21 12.88
N MET A 74 7.36 12.03 14.19
CA MET A 74 6.39 11.10 14.78
C MET A 74 4.95 11.45 14.35
N PHE A 75 4.59 12.74 14.37
CA PHE A 75 3.27 13.19 13.92
C PHE A 75 3.08 12.94 12.42
N TYR A 76 4.06 13.32 11.62
CA TYR A 76 3.96 13.15 10.18
C TYR A 76 3.93 11.68 9.77
N ALA A 77 4.75 10.82 10.38
CA ALA A 77 4.77 9.39 10.10
C ALA A 77 3.43 8.72 10.45
N ALA A 78 2.84 9.02 11.62
CA ALA A 78 1.54 8.51 12.01
C ALA A 78 0.41 8.98 11.07
N PHE A 79 0.39 10.26 10.74
CA PHE A 79 -0.57 10.84 9.80
C PHE A 79 -0.42 10.23 8.40
N ALA A 80 0.81 10.13 7.90
CA ALA A 80 1.09 9.58 6.58
C ALA A 80 0.70 8.10 6.50
N ALA A 81 0.96 7.30 7.53
CA ALA A 81 0.54 5.90 7.58
C ALA A 81 -0.98 5.77 7.53
N PHE A 82 -1.71 6.56 8.32
CA PHE A 82 -3.16 6.58 8.30
C PHE A 82 -3.73 6.98 6.93
N VAL A 83 -3.22 8.07 6.35
CA VAL A 83 -3.65 8.53 5.02
C VAL A 83 -3.33 7.50 3.94
N HIS A 84 -2.15 6.87 4.02
CA HIS A 84 -1.75 5.82 3.11
C HIS A 84 -2.72 4.63 3.16
N GLU A 85 -3.04 4.15 4.36
CA GLU A 85 -4.01 3.07 4.56
C GLU A 85 -5.37 3.42 3.96
N MET A 86 -5.87 4.64 4.20
CA MET A 86 -7.15 5.09 3.65
C MET A 86 -7.15 5.12 2.13
N ILE A 87 -6.13 5.72 1.51
CA ILE A 87 -6.05 5.82 0.04
C ILE A 87 -5.92 4.44 -0.59
N VAL A 88 -5.03 3.60 -0.06
CA VAL A 88 -4.76 2.26 -0.59
C VAL A 88 -5.96 1.34 -0.41
N GLY A 89 -6.60 1.38 0.77
CA GLY A 89 -7.80 0.61 1.06
C GLY A 89 -8.99 1.00 0.18
N LEU A 90 -9.25 2.30 0.02
CA LEU A 90 -10.32 2.78 -0.87
C LEU A 90 -10.04 2.40 -2.32
N ALA A 91 -8.79 2.52 -2.79
CA ALA A 91 -8.41 2.13 -4.14
C ALA A 91 -8.60 0.62 -4.35
N ALA A 92 -8.18 -0.21 -3.40
CA ALA A 92 -8.36 -1.66 -3.43
C ALA A 92 -9.84 -2.05 -3.54
N MET A 93 -10.71 -1.43 -2.74
CA MET A 93 -12.15 -1.72 -2.76
C MET A 93 -12.82 -1.32 -4.07
N HIS A 94 -12.41 -0.23 -4.71
CA HIS A 94 -13.09 0.31 -5.88
C HIS A 94 -12.53 -0.18 -7.21
N SER A 95 -11.21 -0.37 -7.30
CA SER A 95 -10.53 -0.73 -8.55
C SER A 95 -9.99 -2.16 -8.58
N GLY A 96 -9.98 -2.85 -7.46
CA GLY A 96 -9.32 -4.15 -7.32
C GLY A 96 -7.79 -4.08 -7.43
N TRP A 97 -7.23 -2.86 -7.39
CA TRP A 97 -5.80 -2.57 -7.41
C TRP A 97 -5.52 -1.41 -6.45
N PHE A 98 -4.32 -1.36 -5.90
CA PHE A 98 -3.95 -0.31 -4.96
C PHE A 98 -2.59 0.34 -5.28
N PRO A 99 -2.51 1.68 -5.26
CA PRO A 99 -1.32 2.45 -5.66
C PRO A 99 -0.32 2.62 -4.52
N ALA A 100 -0.01 1.58 -3.76
CA ALA A 100 0.80 1.68 -2.54
C ALA A 100 2.17 2.32 -2.78
N PHE A 101 2.84 1.95 -3.88
CA PHE A 101 4.10 2.53 -4.26
C PHE A 101 4.02 4.05 -4.50
N ALA A 102 3.02 4.49 -5.26
CA ALA A 102 2.85 5.91 -5.59
C ALA A 102 2.53 6.73 -4.33
N VAL A 103 1.69 6.22 -3.45
CA VAL A 103 1.32 6.92 -2.20
C VAL A 103 2.52 7.00 -1.25
N ALA A 104 3.33 5.93 -1.12
CA ALA A 104 4.56 5.96 -0.33
C ALA A 104 5.58 6.94 -0.92
N LEU A 105 5.69 7.01 -2.24
CA LEU A 105 6.56 7.98 -2.90
C LEU A 105 6.10 9.43 -2.65
N ILE A 106 4.80 9.70 -2.71
CA ILE A 106 4.24 11.03 -2.38
C ILE A 106 4.56 11.38 -0.92
N THR A 107 4.36 10.44 0.00
CA THR A 107 4.70 10.62 1.41
C THR A 107 6.19 10.97 1.59
N LEU A 108 7.06 10.26 0.87
CA LEU A 108 8.49 10.52 0.86
C LEU A 108 8.82 11.91 0.32
N LEU A 109 8.24 12.31 -0.82
CA LEU A 109 8.47 13.62 -1.42
C LEU A 109 8.03 14.78 -0.51
N VAL A 110 6.88 14.62 0.16
CA VAL A 110 6.43 15.60 1.15
C VAL A 110 7.40 15.65 2.35
N GLY A 111 7.90 14.49 2.81
CA GLY A 111 8.92 14.44 3.85
C GLY A 111 10.23 15.16 3.47
N ILE A 112 10.66 15.05 2.21
CA ILE A 112 11.80 15.79 1.67
C ILE A 112 11.53 17.30 1.69
N LEU A 113 10.33 17.73 1.27
CA LEU A 113 9.94 19.14 1.28
C LEU A 113 9.85 19.72 2.70
N ILE A 114 9.45 18.94 3.68
CA ILE A 114 9.49 19.33 5.09
C ILE A 114 10.94 19.50 5.57
N GLY A 115 11.88 18.76 5.00
CA GLY A 115 13.31 18.84 5.34
C GLY A 115 13.76 17.77 6.34
N PHE A 116 13.12 16.62 6.39
CA PHE A 116 13.59 15.50 7.20
C PHE A 116 14.94 14.96 6.69
N PRO A 117 15.85 14.54 7.60
CA PRO A 117 17.13 13.95 7.21
C PRO A 117 16.93 12.60 6.51
N PRO A 118 17.93 12.15 5.69
CA PRO A 118 17.82 10.93 4.89
C PRO A 118 17.42 9.67 5.66
N GLU A 119 17.92 9.50 6.88
CA GLU A 119 17.62 8.36 7.75
C GLU A 119 16.14 8.35 8.15
N ALA A 120 15.59 9.51 8.52
CA ALA A 120 14.19 9.66 8.83
C ALA A 120 13.30 9.42 7.60
N LEU A 121 13.72 9.90 6.43
CA LEU A 121 13.03 9.66 5.16
C LEU A 121 12.98 8.17 4.79
N ALA A 122 14.06 7.43 5.01
CA ALA A 122 14.11 6.00 4.77
C ALA A 122 13.13 5.25 5.69
N MET A 123 13.10 5.58 6.98
CA MET A 123 12.19 4.97 7.94
C MET A 123 10.73 5.34 7.66
N LEU A 124 10.46 6.60 7.32
CA LEU A 124 9.14 7.08 6.92
C LEU A 124 8.61 6.32 5.70
N CYS A 125 9.46 6.17 4.69
CA CYS A 125 9.10 5.48 3.45
C CYS A 125 8.82 3.99 3.70
N GLY A 126 9.68 3.32 4.49
CA GLY A 126 9.48 1.91 4.86
C GLY A 126 8.18 1.71 5.63
N PHE A 127 7.88 2.58 6.59
CA PHE A 127 6.64 2.51 7.37
C PHE A 127 5.41 2.73 6.49
N ALA A 128 5.39 3.79 5.68
CA ALA A 128 4.28 4.06 4.77
C ALA A 128 4.11 2.94 3.74
N ALA A 129 5.20 2.42 3.15
CA ALA A 129 5.13 1.34 2.17
C ALA A 129 4.65 0.01 2.76
N ALA A 130 4.75 -0.20 4.05
CA ALA A 130 4.28 -1.43 4.71
C ALA A 130 2.79 -1.36 5.07
N THR A 131 2.29 -0.21 5.55
CA THR A 131 0.94 -0.10 6.13
C THR A 131 -0.16 -0.29 5.09
N GLY A 132 -0.09 0.40 3.96
CA GLY A 132 -1.12 0.34 2.92
C GLY A 132 -1.32 -1.06 2.32
N PRO A 133 -0.26 -1.73 1.83
CA PRO A 133 -0.34 -3.10 1.34
C PRO A 133 -0.88 -4.07 2.39
N ALA A 134 -0.41 -4.02 3.63
CA ALA A 134 -0.89 -4.90 4.70
C ALA A 134 -2.40 -4.76 4.93
N PHE A 135 -2.92 -3.53 4.88
CA PHE A 135 -4.36 -3.27 4.99
C PHE A 135 -5.14 -3.81 3.78
N ALA A 136 -4.67 -3.55 2.57
CA ALA A 136 -5.35 -4.00 1.35
C ALA A 136 -5.36 -5.52 1.23
N ASP A 137 -4.23 -6.18 1.50
CA ASP A 137 -4.09 -7.63 1.45
C ASP A 137 -4.99 -8.31 2.48
N MET A 138 -5.03 -7.79 3.72
CA MET A 138 -5.98 -8.28 4.73
C MET A 138 -7.44 -8.13 4.26
N GLY A 139 -7.76 -7.01 3.60
CA GLY A 139 -9.09 -6.79 3.03
C GLY A 139 -9.45 -7.83 1.96
N TYR A 140 -8.51 -8.14 1.07
CA TYR A 140 -8.69 -9.18 0.05
C TYR A 140 -8.83 -10.57 0.66
N ASP A 141 -8.01 -10.93 1.63
CA ASP A 141 -8.07 -12.21 2.32
C ASP A 141 -9.40 -12.41 3.05
N LEU A 142 -9.85 -11.39 3.78
CA LEU A 142 -11.14 -11.43 4.45
C LEU A 142 -12.30 -11.53 3.45
N LYS A 143 -12.22 -10.84 2.31
CA LYS A 143 -13.25 -10.93 1.26
C LYS A 143 -13.25 -12.30 0.59
N ALA A 144 -12.08 -12.84 0.27
CA ALA A 144 -11.95 -14.18 -0.29
C ALA A 144 -12.52 -15.25 0.68
N GLY A 145 -12.16 -15.15 1.95
CA GLY A 145 -12.69 -16.02 3.00
C GLY A 145 -14.22 -15.93 3.13
N TRP A 146 -14.77 -14.70 3.08
CA TRP A 146 -16.22 -14.49 3.11
C TRP A 146 -16.94 -15.18 1.95
N ILE A 147 -16.39 -15.09 0.74
CA ILE A 147 -16.94 -15.79 -0.45
C ILE A 147 -16.88 -17.31 -0.24
N LEU A 148 -15.74 -17.83 0.15
CA LEU A 148 -15.51 -19.27 0.34
C LEU A 148 -16.36 -19.87 1.47
N ARG A 149 -16.68 -19.09 2.49
CA ARG A 149 -17.56 -19.50 3.60
C ARG A 149 -19.05 -19.34 3.30
N GLY A 150 -19.41 -19.04 2.07
CA GLY A 150 -20.80 -19.00 1.61
C GLY A 150 -21.48 -17.63 1.73
N ASN A 151 -20.71 -16.54 1.56
CA ASN A 151 -21.19 -15.17 1.51
C ASN A 151 -21.96 -14.72 2.77
N GLY A 152 -21.50 -15.13 3.95
CA GLY A 152 -22.09 -14.73 5.23
C GLY A 152 -23.40 -15.43 5.59
N LYS A 153 -23.79 -16.51 4.89
CA LYS A 153 -25.03 -17.26 5.21
C LYS A 153 -25.08 -17.81 6.64
N ASN A 154 -23.93 -18.07 7.22
CA ASN A 154 -23.81 -18.46 8.63
C ASN A 154 -22.94 -17.43 9.36
N PRO A 155 -23.54 -16.46 10.07
CA PRO A 155 -22.81 -15.38 10.73
C PRO A 155 -21.80 -15.87 11.78
N ALA A 156 -22.10 -16.92 12.52
CA ALA A 156 -21.20 -17.48 13.54
C ALA A 156 -19.95 -18.09 12.90
N PHE A 157 -20.13 -18.88 11.84
CA PHE A 157 -19.02 -19.46 11.07
C PHE A 157 -18.18 -18.39 10.38
N GLU A 158 -18.82 -17.34 9.86
CA GLU A 158 -18.12 -16.22 9.24
C GLU A 158 -17.27 -15.47 10.27
N LEU A 159 -17.81 -15.18 11.46
CA LEU A 159 -17.07 -14.48 12.51
C LEU A 159 -15.86 -15.28 13.00
N ASP A 160 -16.03 -16.58 13.20
CA ASP A 160 -14.92 -17.47 13.58
C ASP A 160 -13.86 -17.52 12.46
N GLY A 161 -14.27 -17.69 11.22
CA GLY A 161 -13.37 -17.69 10.08
C GLY A 161 -12.55 -16.42 9.93
N ARG A 162 -13.14 -15.23 10.16
CA ARG A 162 -12.41 -13.94 10.18
C ARG A 162 -11.37 -13.89 11.30
N ARG A 163 -11.72 -14.38 12.48
CA ARG A 163 -10.77 -14.47 13.61
C ARG A 163 -9.58 -15.35 13.27
N GLN A 164 -9.82 -16.52 12.67
CA GLN A 164 -8.77 -17.43 12.26
C GLN A 164 -7.86 -16.81 11.17
N GLN A 165 -8.43 -16.13 10.19
CA GLN A 165 -7.65 -15.42 9.17
C GLN A 165 -6.79 -14.31 9.78
N PHE A 166 -7.35 -13.52 10.69
CA PHE A 166 -6.59 -12.48 11.39
C PHE A 166 -5.45 -13.06 12.23
N LEU A 167 -5.68 -14.14 12.96
CA LEU A 167 -4.64 -14.82 13.74
C LEU A 167 -3.56 -15.40 12.83
N ALA A 168 -3.93 -16.04 11.72
CA ALA A 168 -2.98 -16.56 10.75
C ALA A 168 -2.09 -15.48 10.16
N ALA A 169 -2.68 -14.34 9.74
CA ALA A 169 -1.93 -13.20 9.24
C ALA A 169 -1.00 -12.61 10.31
N SER A 170 -1.47 -12.48 11.56
CA SER A 170 -0.65 -11.99 12.68
C SER A 170 0.55 -12.91 12.95
N MET A 171 0.33 -14.23 12.91
CA MET A 171 1.41 -15.21 13.04
C MET A 171 2.40 -15.13 11.86
N ALA A 172 1.91 -14.92 10.64
CA ALA A 172 2.77 -14.76 9.47
C ALA A 172 3.71 -13.57 9.62
N PHE A 173 3.22 -12.42 10.12
CA PHE A 173 4.07 -11.26 10.43
C PHE A 173 5.11 -11.57 11.50
N LEU A 174 4.72 -12.25 12.58
CA LEU A 174 5.66 -12.65 13.64
C LEU A 174 6.77 -13.57 13.13
N ILE A 175 6.47 -14.44 12.16
CA ILE A 175 7.47 -15.31 11.52
C ILE A 175 8.33 -14.52 10.53
N ALA A 176 7.72 -13.61 9.77
CA ALA A 176 8.44 -12.82 8.76
C ALA A 176 9.52 -11.92 9.37
N ILE A 177 9.27 -11.34 10.55
CA ILE A 177 10.23 -10.45 11.22
C ILE A 177 11.60 -11.12 11.42
N PRO A 178 11.73 -12.27 12.13
CA PRO A 178 13.01 -12.93 12.31
C PRO A 178 13.60 -13.45 10.99
N VAL A 179 12.76 -13.98 10.09
CA VAL A 179 13.26 -14.46 8.79
C VAL A 179 13.93 -13.33 8.03
N VAL A 180 13.28 -12.17 7.91
CA VAL A 180 13.87 -11.00 7.23
C VAL A 180 15.14 -10.54 7.97
N ALA A 181 15.11 -10.48 9.30
CA ALA A 181 16.26 -10.07 10.09
C ALA A 181 17.49 -10.98 9.90
N PHE A 182 17.30 -12.27 9.61
CA PHE A 182 18.40 -13.19 9.36
C PHE A 182 18.93 -13.15 7.92
N VAL A 183 18.05 -12.92 6.92
CA VAL A 183 18.44 -13.09 5.52
C VAL A 183 18.74 -11.79 4.77
N TYR A 184 18.31 -10.62 5.28
CA TYR A 184 18.41 -9.37 4.52
C TYR A 184 19.84 -8.99 4.14
N GLN A 185 20.84 -9.28 4.99
CA GLN A 185 22.24 -8.96 4.71
C GLN A 185 22.77 -9.77 3.52
N ASP A 186 22.44 -11.06 3.46
CA ASP A 186 22.86 -11.92 2.35
C ASP A 186 22.24 -11.48 1.04
N PHE A 187 20.96 -11.11 1.03
CA PHE A 187 20.30 -10.57 -0.16
C PHE A 187 20.90 -9.24 -0.59
N PHE A 188 21.16 -8.34 0.34
CA PHE A 188 21.72 -7.02 0.02
C PHE A 188 23.16 -7.12 -0.47
N SER A 189 23.97 -8.02 0.07
CA SER A 189 25.34 -8.26 -0.40
C SER A 189 25.39 -8.76 -1.84
N GLN A 190 24.35 -9.45 -2.30
CA GLN A 190 24.18 -9.92 -3.68
C GLN A 190 23.50 -8.87 -4.58
N GLY A 191 23.21 -7.67 -4.09
CA GLY A 191 22.48 -6.64 -4.84
C GLY A 191 20.99 -6.95 -5.04
N LEU A 192 20.45 -7.95 -4.36
CA LEU A 192 19.05 -8.36 -4.42
C LEU A 192 18.21 -7.48 -3.48
N VAL A 193 17.94 -6.25 -3.91
CA VAL A 193 17.06 -5.32 -3.21
C VAL A 193 15.72 -5.22 -3.92
N PRO A 194 14.61 -4.96 -3.21
CA PRO A 194 13.31 -4.74 -3.84
C PRO A 194 13.40 -3.64 -4.93
N PRO A 195 12.87 -3.86 -6.13
CA PRO A 195 12.98 -2.87 -7.21
C PRO A 195 12.49 -1.48 -6.85
N VAL A 196 11.38 -1.39 -6.12
CA VAL A 196 10.83 -0.11 -5.63
C VAL A 196 11.73 0.61 -4.63
N ALA A 197 12.55 -0.10 -3.87
CA ALA A 197 13.51 0.51 -2.94
C ALA A 197 14.54 1.38 -3.67
N LYS A 198 14.92 1.03 -4.91
CA LYS A 198 15.82 1.83 -5.75
C LYS A 198 15.22 3.20 -6.09
N VAL A 199 13.90 3.27 -6.31
CA VAL A 199 13.20 4.54 -6.58
C VAL A 199 13.18 5.40 -5.34
N TYR A 200 12.91 4.83 -4.17
CA TYR A 200 12.91 5.58 -2.91
C TYR A 200 14.31 6.11 -2.58
N ILE A 201 15.35 5.29 -2.75
CA ILE A 201 16.73 5.72 -2.58
C ILE A 201 17.08 6.87 -3.53
N ALA A 202 16.73 6.73 -4.81
CA ALA A 202 16.96 7.78 -5.79
C ALA A 202 16.23 9.09 -5.44
N ALA A 203 15.00 9.01 -4.94
CA ALA A 203 14.22 10.17 -4.49
C ALA A 203 14.86 10.85 -3.27
N ILE A 204 15.33 10.08 -2.28
CA ILE A 204 16.05 10.61 -1.11
C ILE A 204 17.36 11.30 -1.55
N GLN A 205 18.12 10.66 -2.43
CA GLN A 205 19.36 11.20 -2.97
C GLN A 205 19.12 12.47 -3.80
N ALA A 206 18.02 12.53 -4.55
CA ALA A 206 17.64 13.73 -5.29
C ALA A 206 17.29 14.91 -4.37
N GLY A 207 16.77 14.65 -3.19
CA GLY A 207 16.50 15.68 -2.17
C GLY A 207 17.79 16.36 -1.65
N VAL A 208 18.95 15.70 -1.79
CA VAL A 208 20.26 16.21 -1.35
C VAL A 208 21.24 16.44 -2.49
N SER A 209 20.90 16.06 -3.73
CA SER A 209 21.78 16.19 -4.92
C SER A 209 21.00 16.73 -6.12
N PHE A 210 21.40 17.92 -6.57
CA PHE A 210 20.79 18.58 -7.73
C PHE A 210 20.93 17.75 -9.03
N ASP A 211 22.07 17.08 -9.22
CA ASP A 211 22.32 16.30 -10.44
C ASP A 211 21.40 15.09 -10.55
N ILE A 212 21.13 14.43 -9.43
CA ILE A 212 20.17 13.31 -9.36
C ILE A 212 18.75 13.82 -9.59
N ALA A 213 18.38 14.94 -8.97
CA ALA A 213 17.08 15.57 -9.17
C ALA A 213 16.85 15.94 -10.64
N LYS A 214 17.85 16.55 -11.29
CA LYS A 214 17.82 16.90 -12.71
C LYS A 214 17.65 15.66 -13.60
N SER A 215 18.39 14.60 -13.33
CA SER A 215 18.28 13.33 -14.08
C SER A 215 16.89 12.72 -13.95
N LEU A 216 16.32 12.68 -12.74
CA LEU A 216 14.97 12.19 -12.52
C LEU A 216 13.92 13.00 -13.26
N LEU A 217 14.03 14.34 -13.27
CA LEU A 217 13.12 15.22 -14.01
C LEU A 217 13.20 15.00 -15.52
N ILE A 218 14.40 14.84 -16.08
CA ILE A 218 14.58 14.56 -17.52
C ILE A 218 13.90 13.24 -17.90
N TRP A 219 14.07 12.18 -17.11
CA TRP A 219 13.48 10.87 -17.40
C TRP A 219 12.00 10.77 -17.02
N ALA A 220 11.49 11.65 -16.17
CA ALA A 220 10.06 11.74 -15.86
C ALA A 220 9.23 12.15 -17.09
N ILE A 221 9.79 12.96 -18.01
CA ILE A 221 9.08 13.41 -19.21
C ILE A 221 8.72 12.24 -20.15
N PRO A 222 9.67 11.41 -20.63
CA PRO A 222 9.33 10.25 -21.47
C PRO A 222 8.47 9.23 -20.73
N GLY A 223 8.67 9.03 -19.41
CA GLY A 223 7.81 8.18 -18.59
C GLY A 223 6.36 8.66 -18.54
N ALA A 224 6.16 9.96 -18.35
CA ALA A 224 4.83 10.57 -18.35
C ALA A 224 4.14 10.48 -19.71
N LEU A 225 4.89 10.69 -20.80
CA LEU A 225 4.35 10.54 -22.18
C LEU A 225 3.89 9.11 -22.46
N ILE A 226 4.68 8.11 -22.10
CA ILE A 226 4.31 6.69 -22.26
C ILE A 226 3.09 6.35 -21.39
N GLN A 227 3.02 6.86 -20.15
CA GLN A 227 1.86 6.68 -19.28
C GLN A 227 0.61 7.36 -19.86
N PHE A 228 0.75 8.55 -20.41
CA PHE A 228 -0.35 9.29 -21.05
C PHE A 228 -0.91 8.53 -22.27
N ILE A 229 -0.04 8.01 -23.14
CA ILE A 229 -0.43 7.21 -24.31
C ILE A 229 -1.10 5.89 -23.88
N GLY A 230 -0.57 5.23 -22.83
CA GLY A 230 -1.11 3.96 -22.34
C GLY A 230 -2.41 4.11 -21.56
N GLY A 231 -2.66 5.27 -21.00
CA GLY A 231 -3.80 5.57 -20.13
C GLY A 231 -3.77 4.83 -18.79
N PRO A 232 -4.76 5.10 -17.92
CA PRO A 232 -4.80 4.53 -16.57
C PRO A 232 -5.04 3.01 -16.56
N SER A 233 -5.73 2.47 -17.57
CA SER A 233 -6.06 1.04 -17.63
C SER A 233 -4.86 0.16 -18.04
N ARG A 234 -3.97 0.67 -18.88
CA ARG A 234 -2.80 -0.07 -19.38
C ARG A 234 -1.55 0.16 -18.55
N GLN A 235 -1.45 1.27 -17.82
CA GLN A 235 -0.36 1.63 -16.92
C GLN A 235 1.04 1.49 -17.53
N MET A 236 1.19 1.81 -18.81
CA MET A 236 2.40 1.51 -19.60
C MET A 236 3.65 2.16 -19.03
N GLY A 237 3.55 3.38 -18.48
CA GLY A 237 4.68 4.05 -17.83
C GLY A 237 5.13 3.35 -16.56
N VAL A 238 4.18 2.90 -15.74
CA VAL A 238 4.46 2.16 -14.50
C VAL A 238 5.09 0.79 -14.81
N LEU A 239 4.56 0.07 -15.80
CA LEU A 239 5.09 -1.22 -16.24
C LEU A 239 6.52 -1.08 -16.79
N LEU A 240 6.78 -0.04 -17.61
CA LEU A 240 8.12 0.23 -18.11
C LEU A 240 9.09 0.54 -16.98
N ALA A 241 8.70 1.41 -16.05
CA ALA A 241 9.53 1.76 -14.90
C ALA A 241 9.86 0.52 -14.05
N THR A 242 8.86 -0.29 -13.76
CA THR A 242 9.04 -1.55 -13.01
C THR A 242 9.97 -2.51 -13.74
N GLY A 243 9.79 -2.66 -15.07
CA GLY A 243 10.66 -3.51 -15.89
C GLY A 243 12.12 -3.04 -15.88
N LEU A 244 12.37 -1.74 -15.96
CA LEU A 244 13.72 -1.17 -15.90
C LEU A 244 14.38 -1.31 -14.51
N LEU A 245 13.60 -1.41 -13.45
CA LEU A 245 14.12 -1.63 -12.09
C LEU A 245 14.52 -3.09 -11.83
N ILE A 246 13.96 -4.04 -12.60
CA ILE A 246 14.29 -5.46 -12.50
C ILE A 246 15.59 -5.71 -13.25
N ASN A 247 16.69 -5.79 -12.52
CA ASN A 247 18.01 -5.99 -13.10
C ASN A 247 18.33 -7.50 -13.29
N ASN A 248 17.38 -8.23 -13.89
CA ASN A 248 17.52 -9.66 -14.15
C ASN A 248 16.95 -10.03 -15.53
N PRO A 249 17.82 -10.28 -16.55
CA PRO A 249 17.37 -10.66 -17.89
C PRO A 249 16.51 -11.94 -17.93
N MET A 250 16.73 -12.87 -17.02
CA MET A 250 15.95 -14.12 -16.96
C MET A 250 14.50 -13.86 -16.57
N ALA A 251 14.24 -12.86 -15.72
CA ALA A 251 12.88 -12.45 -15.41
C ALA A 251 12.14 -11.92 -16.66
N GLY A 252 12.83 -11.16 -17.51
CA GLY A 252 12.30 -10.70 -18.81
C GLY A 252 11.90 -11.86 -19.71
N TRP A 253 12.77 -12.87 -19.86
CA TRP A 253 12.46 -14.07 -20.64
C TRP A 253 11.28 -14.85 -20.06
N ALA A 254 11.19 -15.00 -18.75
CA ALA A 254 10.05 -15.67 -18.10
C ALA A 254 8.72 -14.98 -18.41
N VAL A 255 8.70 -13.64 -18.39
CA VAL A 255 7.51 -12.85 -18.76
C VAL A 255 7.13 -13.06 -20.22
N LEU A 256 8.12 -13.03 -21.16
CA LEU A 256 7.86 -13.24 -22.58
C LEU A 256 7.31 -14.64 -22.87
N ILE A 257 7.87 -15.66 -22.24
CA ILE A 257 7.39 -17.04 -22.34
C ILE A 257 5.95 -17.15 -21.79
N GLY A 258 5.69 -16.56 -20.61
CA GLY A 258 4.36 -16.55 -20.02
C GLY A 258 3.31 -15.85 -20.90
N LEU A 259 3.68 -14.73 -21.52
CA LEU A 259 2.82 -14.05 -22.51
C LEU A 259 2.57 -14.91 -23.74
N GLY A 260 3.60 -15.60 -24.26
CA GLY A 260 3.47 -16.54 -25.40
C GLY A 260 2.49 -17.67 -25.08
N ILE A 261 2.62 -18.30 -23.92
CA ILE A 261 1.70 -19.34 -23.44
C ILE A 261 0.27 -18.78 -23.32
N ARG A 262 0.12 -17.62 -22.70
CA ARG A 262 -1.19 -16.98 -22.56
C ARG A 262 -1.87 -16.71 -23.90
N ILE A 263 -1.15 -16.18 -24.88
CA ILE A 263 -1.68 -15.92 -26.22
C ILE A 263 -2.08 -17.25 -26.91
N ALA A 264 -1.31 -18.31 -26.74
CA ALA A 264 -1.61 -19.61 -27.31
C ALA A 264 -2.84 -20.27 -26.70
N VAL A 265 -3.05 -20.12 -25.38
CA VAL A 265 -4.17 -20.74 -24.65
C VAL A 265 -5.47 -19.96 -24.76
N LEU A 266 -5.41 -18.63 -24.92
CA LEU A 266 -6.60 -17.77 -24.99
C LEU A 266 -7.11 -17.56 -26.43
N LYS A 267 -6.50 -18.19 -27.42
CA LYS A 267 -7.03 -18.31 -28.79
C LYS A 267 -7.93 -19.55 -28.89
#